data_df05366faa34e8bfc4a4fb4d29ec76ab
#
_entry.id   df05366faa34e8bfc4a4fb4d29ec76ab
#
_cell.length_a   1.000
_cell.length_b   1.000
_cell.length_c   1.000
_cell.angle_alpha   90.00
_cell.angle_beta   90.00
_cell.angle_gamma   90.00
#
_symmetry.space_group_name_H-M   'P 1'
#
loop_
_entity.id
_entity.type
_entity.pdbx_description
1 polymer ?
#
loop_
_entity_poly.entity_id
_entity_poly.type
_entity_poly.pdbx_seq_one_letter_code
_entity_poly.pdbx_strand_id
1 'polypeptide(L)'
;EMSICIALMFAMILLQAGRMNICADYDSLHYGLRNEYVLDNGGGIYENLGMVNVVYTYSKGLETLLLPISGLPSYGFFLSFQIWMTLGTLITAGQIVELFVGRKHAVGCMTLLSCIPGIMNMSITAKTDSMTVFMQLVMLLFLLLYIRRKKDAYLVLAVDAYLMTLVLKPTALVFSTAAAGTAGLYILLTKQLRFKFHGSFLPSCIYMIPMWLLIWCRTWLHTGLPLTSVFNSIWAALGFTVRYPYRFESLPSNGGTLISLAGLKHILKRIYGVLMAPVGED
;
A
#
# COMPACT_ATOMS: atom_id res chain seq x y z
N GLU A 1 -9.45 -31.54 -3.98
CA GLU A 1 -8.28 -30.66 -3.83
C GLU A 1 -8.69 -29.18 -3.67
N MET A 2 -9.43 -28.61 -4.61
CA MET A 2 -9.85 -27.20 -4.56
C MET A 2 -10.66 -26.84 -3.33
N SER A 3 -11.57 -27.72 -2.88
CA SER A 3 -12.36 -27.50 -1.66
C SER A 3 -11.50 -27.49 -0.39
N ILE A 4 -10.45 -28.32 -0.35
CA ILE A 4 -9.49 -28.32 0.78
C ILE A 4 -8.71 -27.01 0.80
N CYS A 5 -8.24 -26.51 -0.33
CA CYS A 5 -7.57 -25.23 -0.44
C CYS A 5 -8.46 -24.08 0.04
N ILE A 6 -9.71 -24.03 -0.39
CA ILE A 6 -10.68 -23.01 0.04
C ILE A 6 -10.95 -23.13 1.56
N ALA A 7 -11.13 -24.33 2.08
CA ALA A 7 -11.36 -24.54 3.51
C ALA A 7 -10.17 -24.09 4.35
N LEU A 8 -8.94 -24.39 3.91
CA LEU A 8 -7.72 -23.95 4.59
C LEU A 8 -7.57 -22.42 4.57
N MET A 9 -7.75 -21.78 3.41
CA MET A 9 -7.74 -20.32 3.29
C MET A 9 -8.79 -19.68 4.22
N PHE A 10 -10.00 -20.23 4.24
CA PHE A 10 -11.06 -19.73 5.12
C PHE A 10 -10.73 -19.89 6.60
N ALA A 11 -10.15 -21.02 6.99
CA ALA A 11 -9.69 -21.25 8.36
C ALA A 11 -8.62 -20.22 8.78
N MET A 12 -7.65 -19.91 7.90
CA MET A 12 -6.63 -18.90 8.19
C MET A 12 -7.24 -17.50 8.38
N ILE A 13 -8.22 -17.14 7.56
CA ILE A 13 -8.93 -15.85 7.69
C ILE A 13 -9.73 -15.80 8.99
N LEU A 14 -10.43 -16.87 9.36
CA LEU A 14 -11.17 -16.93 10.63
C LEU A 14 -10.25 -16.85 11.85
N LEU A 15 -9.07 -17.46 11.79
CA LEU A 15 -8.07 -17.32 12.85
C LEU A 15 -7.67 -15.85 13.05
N GLN A 16 -7.45 -15.11 11.98
CA GLN A 16 -7.13 -13.69 12.09
C GLN A 16 -8.34 -12.86 12.56
N ALA A 17 -9.54 -13.17 12.07
CA ALA A 17 -10.76 -12.50 12.54
C ALA A 17 -10.97 -12.69 14.05
N GLY A 18 -10.67 -13.87 14.59
CA GLY A 18 -10.68 -14.11 16.03
C GLY A 18 -9.66 -13.31 16.84
N ARG A 19 -8.60 -12.82 16.18
CA ARG A 19 -7.53 -12.01 16.80
C ARG A 19 -7.70 -10.50 16.68
N MET A 20 -8.67 -10.02 15.91
CA MET A 20 -8.80 -8.57 15.60
C MET A 20 -9.12 -7.69 16.82
N ASN A 21 -9.49 -8.25 17.95
CA ASN A 21 -9.69 -7.53 19.21
C ASN A 21 -8.39 -7.42 20.04
N ILE A 22 -7.29 -7.99 19.56
CA ILE A 22 -6.00 -8.00 20.24
C ILE A 22 -4.99 -7.29 19.34
N CYS A 23 -4.74 -6.02 19.63
CA CYS A 23 -3.69 -5.26 18.94
C CYS A 23 -2.44 -5.28 19.82
N ALA A 24 -1.42 -6.02 19.41
CA ALA A 24 -0.13 -6.11 20.10
C ALA A 24 1.04 -5.58 19.26
N ASP A 25 0.76 -5.10 18.05
CA ASP A 25 1.76 -4.58 17.14
C ASP A 25 2.20 -3.17 17.57
N TYR A 26 3.51 -2.97 17.69
CA TYR A 26 4.11 -1.72 18.15
C TYR A 26 3.67 -0.52 17.30
N ASP A 27 3.78 -0.61 15.99
CA ASP A 27 3.44 0.50 15.10
C ASP A 27 1.94 0.85 15.16
N SER A 28 1.07 -0.16 15.28
CA SER A 28 -0.36 0.07 15.43
C SER A 28 -0.67 0.83 16.72
N LEU A 29 -0.02 0.47 17.83
CA LEU A 29 -0.18 1.14 19.11
C LEU A 29 0.51 2.51 19.15
N HIS A 30 1.65 2.62 18.47
CA HIS A 30 2.46 3.85 18.50
C HIS A 30 1.85 4.96 17.64
N TYR A 31 1.43 4.68 16.42
CA TYR A 31 0.91 5.71 15.53
C TYR A 31 -0.34 5.31 14.72
N GLY A 32 -0.55 4.03 14.41
CA GLY A 32 -1.65 3.60 13.54
C GLY A 32 -3.03 3.96 14.11
N LEU A 33 -3.31 3.59 15.35
CA LEU A 33 -4.57 3.91 16.03
C LEU A 33 -4.65 5.36 16.53
N ARG A 34 -3.51 6.03 16.74
CA ARG A 34 -3.49 7.43 17.18
C ARG A 34 -3.87 8.42 16.10
N ASN A 35 -3.56 8.11 14.86
CA ASN A 35 -3.93 8.97 13.74
C ASN A 35 -5.45 9.14 13.62
N GLU A 36 -6.20 8.06 13.86
CA GLU A 36 -7.65 8.07 13.91
C GLU A 36 -8.16 9.01 15.01
N TYR A 37 -7.64 8.86 16.23
CA TYR A 37 -7.99 9.72 17.34
C TYR A 37 -7.80 11.21 17.04
N VAL A 38 -6.73 11.56 16.34
CA VAL A 38 -6.44 12.94 15.97
C VAL A 38 -7.44 13.49 14.97
N LEU A 39 -7.79 12.73 13.96
CA LEU A 39 -8.77 13.15 12.95
C LEU A 39 -10.17 13.31 13.57
N ASP A 40 -10.50 12.46 14.53
CA ASP A 40 -11.80 12.47 15.21
C ASP A 40 -11.96 13.66 16.18
N ASN A 41 -10.85 14.13 16.76
CA ASN A 41 -10.86 15.27 17.70
C ASN A 41 -10.75 16.66 17.03
N GLY A 42 -11.03 16.75 15.74
CA GLY A 42 -11.37 18.01 15.10
C GLY A 42 -10.25 18.73 14.35
N GLY A 43 -9.02 18.20 14.37
CA GLY A 43 -7.88 18.87 13.72
C GLY A 43 -7.78 18.70 12.22
N GLY A 44 -8.31 17.61 11.69
CA GLY A 44 -8.18 17.27 10.27
C GLY A 44 -6.74 16.94 9.86
N ILE A 45 -6.57 16.57 8.59
CA ILE A 45 -5.27 16.11 8.06
C ILE A 45 -4.20 17.21 7.97
N TYR A 46 -4.58 18.47 8.07
CA TYR A 46 -3.68 19.62 7.98
C TYR A 46 -3.22 20.14 9.35
N GLU A 47 -3.73 19.60 10.45
CA GLU A 47 -3.29 20.00 11.77
C GLU A 47 -1.86 19.52 12.04
N ASN A 48 -1.05 20.41 12.59
CA ASN A 48 0.25 20.07 13.12
C ASN A 48 0.13 19.78 14.62
N LEU A 49 0.18 18.51 14.98
CA LEU A 49 0.06 18.06 16.37
C LEU A 49 1.31 18.29 17.22
N GLY A 50 2.31 19.01 16.70
CA GLY A 50 3.59 19.19 17.37
C GLY A 50 4.43 17.91 17.47
N MET A 51 4.03 16.84 16.79
CA MET A 51 4.74 15.57 16.81
C MET A 51 5.90 15.59 15.82
N VAL A 52 7.11 15.35 16.32
CA VAL A 52 8.36 15.42 15.55
C VAL A 52 8.72 14.13 14.83
N ASN A 53 8.08 13.01 15.16
CA ASN A 53 8.38 11.73 14.52
C ASN A 53 7.95 11.74 13.05
N VAL A 54 8.84 11.29 12.19
CA VAL A 54 8.65 11.24 10.72
C VAL A 54 7.40 10.48 10.29
N VAL A 55 6.94 9.48 11.05
CA VAL A 55 5.73 8.71 10.75
C VAL A 55 4.47 9.56 10.70
N TYR A 56 4.40 10.66 11.44
CA TYR A 56 3.27 11.59 11.42
C TYR A 56 3.23 12.46 10.15
N THR A 57 4.32 12.47 9.38
CA THR A 57 4.39 13.17 8.09
C THR A 57 3.93 12.30 6.93
N TYR A 58 3.73 11.01 7.15
CA TYR A 58 3.28 10.09 6.13
C TYR A 58 1.91 10.48 5.58
N SER A 59 1.62 9.99 4.38
CA SER A 59 0.33 10.18 3.73
C SER A 59 -0.81 9.70 4.63
N LYS A 60 -1.91 10.43 4.62
CA LYS A 60 -3.09 10.18 5.46
C LYS A 60 -4.27 9.58 4.68
N GLY A 61 -3.98 8.82 3.61
CA GLY A 61 -5.01 8.24 2.76
C GLY A 61 -5.86 7.19 3.47
N LEU A 62 -5.24 6.32 4.27
CA LEU A 62 -5.96 5.29 5.02
C LEU A 62 -6.86 5.91 6.09
N GLU A 63 -6.31 6.81 6.89
CA GLU A 63 -7.03 7.49 7.97
C GLU A 63 -8.21 8.28 7.43
N THR A 64 -8.03 8.97 6.29
CA THR A 64 -9.10 9.71 5.63
C THR A 64 -10.23 8.78 5.15
N LEU A 65 -9.89 7.61 4.63
CA LEU A 65 -10.88 6.61 4.23
C LEU A 65 -11.64 6.00 5.40
N LEU A 66 -10.97 5.87 6.54
CA LEU A 66 -11.54 5.25 7.74
C LEU A 66 -12.27 6.25 8.64
N LEU A 67 -12.21 7.55 8.34
CA LEU A 67 -12.88 8.59 9.10
C LEU A 67 -14.36 8.29 9.39
N PRO A 68 -15.17 7.73 8.47
CA PRO A 68 -16.57 7.40 8.77
C PRO A 68 -16.77 6.35 9.87
N ILE A 69 -15.74 5.57 10.20
CA ILE A 69 -15.80 4.53 11.25
C ILE A 69 -14.99 4.88 12.48
N SER A 70 -14.33 6.05 12.52
CA SER A 70 -13.48 6.47 13.62
C SER A 70 -14.23 6.64 14.94
N GLY A 71 -15.47 7.12 14.90
CA GLY A 71 -16.33 7.26 16.09
C GLY A 71 -16.90 5.96 16.65
N LEU A 72 -16.57 4.79 16.10
CA LEU A 72 -17.05 3.51 16.61
C LEU A 72 -16.28 3.10 17.88
N PRO A 73 -16.95 2.42 18.84
CA PRO A 73 -16.41 2.23 20.19
C PRO A 73 -15.26 1.22 20.30
N SER A 74 -14.84 0.63 19.20
CA SER A 74 -13.78 -0.39 19.21
C SER A 74 -12.88 -0.31 17.99
N TYR A 75 -11.57 -0.32 18.22
CA TYR A 75 -10.57 -0.44 17.17
C TYR A 75 -10.69 -1.76 16.37
N GLY A 76 -11.46 -2.73 16.85
CA GLY A 76 -11.78 -3.95 16.10
C GLY A 76 -12.45 -3.66 14.75
N PHE A 77 -13.21 -2.57 14.63
CA PHE A 77 -13.78 -2.13 13.34
C PHE A 77 -12.70 -1.72 12.36
N PHE A 78 -11.69 -1.00 12.83
CA PHE A 78 -10.53 -0.63 12.01
C PHE A 78 -9.75 -1.88 11.56
N LEU A 79 -9.49 -2.81 12.48
CA LEU A 79 -8.80 -4.05 12.13
C LEU A 79 -9.63 -4.96 11.21
N SER A 80 -10.95 -4.95 11.33
CA SER A 80 -11.82 -5.68 10.40
C SER A 80 -11.67 -5.18 8.96
N PHE A 81 -11.49 -3.88 8.76
CA PHE A 81 -11.20 -3.31 7.45
C PHE A 81 -9.91 -3.87 6.85
N GLN A 82 -8.85 -4.05 7.65
CA GLN A 82 -7.59 -4.65 7.20
C GLN A 82 -7.76 -6.11 6.75
N ILE A 83 -8.62 -6.86 7.43
CA ILE A 83 -8.98 -8.22 7.00
C ILE A 83 -9.64 -8.20 5.62
N TRP A 84 -10.56 -7.28 5.36
CA TRP A 84 -11.17 -7.10 4.03
C TRP A 84 -10.15 -6.72 2.96
N MET A 85 -9.18 -5.87 3.28
CA MET A 85 -8.09 -5.52 2.35
C MET A 85 -7.20 -6.73 2.05
N THR A 86 -6.93 -7.56 3.06
CA THR A 86 -6.18 -8.82 2.87
C THR A 86 -6.96 -9.81 2.01
N LEU A 87 -8.25 -9.96 2.22
CA LEU A 87 -9.12 -10.74 1.32
C LEU A 87 -9.05 -10.23 -0.12
N GLY A 88 -9.16 -8.91 -0.30
CA GLY A 88 -8.99 -8.27 -1.60
C GLY A 88 -7.65 -8.59 -2.24
N THR A 89 -6.58 -8.58 -1.44
CA THR A 89 -5.22 -8.96 -1.86
C THR A 89 -5.18 -10.39 -2.38
N LEU A 90 -5.70 -11.36 -1.62
CA LEU A 90 -5.73 -12.77 -2.00
C LEU A 90 -6.53 -12.98 -3.30
N ILE A 91 -7.73 -12.41 -3.37
CA ILE A 91 -8.62 -12.53 -4.55
C ILE A 91 -7.95 -11.92 -5.79
N THR A 92 -7.38 -10.72 -5.66
CA THR A 92 -6.75 -10.02 -6.78
C THR A 92 -5.50 -10.76 -7.27
N ALA A 93 -4.67 -11.28 -6.36
CA ALA A 93 -3.56 -12.15 -6.72
C ALA A 93 -4.04 -13.42 -7.45
N GLY A 94 -5.10 -14.05 -6.95
CA GLY A 94 -5.74 -15.17 -7.63
C GLY A 94 -6.21 -14.82 -9.03
N GLN A 95 -6.87 -13.69 -9.23
CA GLN A 95 -7.31 -13.22 -10.55
C GLN A 95 -6.14 -12.97 -11.49
N ILE A 96 -5.02 -12.43 -11.02
CA ILE A 96 -3.81 -12.29 -11.83
C ILE A 96 -3.31 -13.66 -12.29
N VAL A 97 -3.21 -14.62 -11.39
CA VAL A 97 -2.78 -16.00 -11.72
C VAL A 97 -3.77 -16.67 -12.68
N GLU A 98 -5.07 -16.50 -12.46
CA GLU A 98 -6.11 -17.04 -13.35
C GLU A 98 -5.97 -16.56 -14.80
N LEU A 99 -5.54 -15.31 -15.00
CA LEU A 99 -5.28 -14.78 -16.34
C LEU A 99 -4.24 -15.59 -17.13
N PHE A 100 -3.29 -16.23 -16.45
CA PHE A 100 -2.16 -16.92 -17.12
C PHE A 100 -2.28 -18.45 -17.11
N VAL A 101 -2.72 -19.03 -15.99
CA VAL A 101 -2.62 -20.49 -15.78
C VAL A 101 -3.94 -21.15 -15.32
N GLY A 102 -5.00 -20.37 -15.19
CA GLY A 102 -6.36 -20.85 -14.94
C GLY A 102 -6.73 -20.99 -13.45
N ARG A 103 -8.02 -21.24 -13.21
CA ARG A 103 -8.68 -21.15 -11.90
C ARG A 103 -8.13 -22.08 -10.83
N LYS A 104 -7.74 -23.31 -11.19
CA LYS A 104 -7.19 -24.25 -10.21
C LYS A 104 -5.91 -23.70 -9.56
N HIS A 105 -5.02 -23.15 -10.36
CA HIS A 105 -3.76 -22.56 -9.90
C HIS A 105 -4.00 -21.25 -9.15
N ALA A 106 -5.02 -20.48 -9.55
CA ALA A 106 -5.43 -19.27 -8.84
C ALA A 106 -5.82 -19.57 -7.39
N VAL A 107 -6.67 -20.60 -7.18
CA VAL A 107 -7.07 -21.02 -5.83
C VAL A 107 -5.86 -21.51 -5.03
N GLY A 108 -4.97 -22.29 -5.63
CA GLY A 108 -3.72 -22.71 -5.00
C GLY A 108 -2.84 -21.53 -4.58
N CYS A 109 -2.69 -20.52 -5.42
CA CYS A 109 -1.96 -19.29 -5.10
C CYS A 109 -2.59 -18.54 -3.92
N MET A 110 -3.91 -18.34 -3.92
CA MET A 110 -4.63 -17.68 -2.82
C MET A 110 -4.41 -18.42 -1.50
N THR A 111 -4.47 -19.75 -1.52
CA THR A 111 -4.22 -20.58 -0.34
C THR A 111 -2.79 -20.45 0.16
N LEU A 112 -1.80 -20.54 -0.75
CA LEU A 112 -0.39 -20.36 -0.38
C LEU A 112 -0.15 -18.99 0.25
N LEU A 113 -0.68 -17.91 -0.34
CA LEU A 113 -0.56 -16.57 0.20
C LEU A 113 -1.21 -16.45 1.59
N SER A 114 -2.37 -17.08 1.81
CA SER A 114 -3.04 -17.09 3.10
C SER A 114 -2.30 -17.88 4.20
N CYS A 115 -1.35 -18.73 3.80
CA CYS A 115 -0.49 -19.44 4.73
C CYS A 115 0.82 -18.71 5.04
N ILE A 116 1.11 -17.57 4.40
CA ILE A 116 2.32 -16.77 4.67
C ILE A 116 2.08 -15.92 5.93
N PRO A 117 2.83 -16.17 7.04
CA PRO A 117 2.60 -15.44 8.30
C PRO A 117 2.71 -13.93 8.17
N GLY A 118 3.68 -13.42 7.39
CA GLY A 118 3.86 -11.98 7.17
C GLY A 118 2.64 -11.32 6.54
N ILE A 119 1.97 -11.96 5.58
CA ILE A 119 0.74 -11.44 4.96
C ILE A 119 -0.42 -11.47 5.95
N MET A 120 -0.58 -12.58 6.65
CA MET A 120 -1.71 -12.76 7.55
C MET A 120 -1.58 -11.93 8.83
N ASN A 121 -0.39 -11.73 9.35
CA ASN A 121 -0.18 -10.85 10.51
C ASN A 121 -0.48 -9.38 10.17
N MET A 122 -0.14 -8.90 8.96
CA MET A 122 -0.52 -7.55 8.52
C MET A 122 -2.04 -7.34 8.45
N SER A 123 -2.84 -8.40 8.32
CA SER A 123 -4.30 -8.31 8.24
C SER A 123 -4.98 -7.82 9.53
N ILE A 124 -4.26 -7.81 10.64
CA ILE A 124 -4.75 -7.37 11.95
C ILE A 124 -3.91 -6.23 12.54
N THR A 125 -3.22 -5.48 11.70
CA THR A 125 -2.43 -4.30 12.11
C THR A 125 -3.10 -3.01 11.63
N ALA A 126 -2.99 -1.94 12.39
CA ALA A 126 -3.53 -0.62 12.03
C ALA A 126 -2.52 0.15 11.13
N LYS A 127 -2.01 -0.53 10.10
CA LYS A 127 -1.01 0.02 9.17
C LYS A 127 -1.57 0.14 7.75
N THR A 128 -0.94 0.95 6.94
CA THR A 128 -1.30 1.16 5.53
C THR A 128 -0.89 0.00 4.62
N ASP A 129 -0.10 -0.97 5.13
CA ASP A 129 0.57 -1.98 4.32
C ASP A 129 -0.39 -2.91 3.57
N SER A 130 -1.38 -3.47 4.26
CA SER A 130 -2.38 -4.36 3.64
C SER A 130 -3.12 -3.68 2.50
N MET A 131 -3.58 -2.45 2.72
CA MET A 131 -4.28 -1.69 1.69
C MET A 131 -3.34 -1.27 0.55
N THR A 132 -2.09 -0.93 0.86
CA THR A 132 -1.09 -0.58 -0.15
C THR A 132 -0.82 -1.76 -1.09
N VAL A 133 -0.58 -2.95 -0.54
CA VAL A 133 -0.37 -4.18 -1.33
C VAL A 133 -1.61 -4.50 -2.16
N PHE A 134 -2.80 -4.39 -1.58
CA PHE A 134 -4.05 -4.58 -2.32
C PHE A 134 -4.14 -3.64 -3.52
N MET A 135 -3.93 -2.34 -3.34
CA MET A 135 -3.99 -1.36 -4.43
C MET A 135 -2.89 -1.56 -5.48
N GLN A 136 -1.70 -2.01 -5.08
CA GLN A 136 -0.64 -2.37 -6.02
C GLN A 136 -1.04 -3.56 -6.90
N LEU A 137 -1.66 -4.57 -6.32
CA LEU A 137 -2.17 -5.72 -7.10
C LEU A 137 -3.36 -5.35 -7.99
N VAL A 138 -4.26 -4.48 -7.52
CA VAL A 138 -5.36 -3.93 -8.33
C VAL A 138 -4.82 -3.16 -9.53
N MET A 139 -3.83 -2.29 -9.32
CA MET A 139 -3.14 -1.58 -10.40
C MET A 139 -2.57 -2.57 -11.42
N LEU A 140 -1.83 -3.57 -10.95
CA LEU A 140 -1.21 -4.57 -11.81
C LEU A 140 -2.25 -5.39 -12.58
N LEU A 141 -3.32 -5.82 -11.91
CA LEU A 141 -4.42 -6.54 -12.56
C LEU A 141 -5.04 -5.72 -13.69
N PHE A 142 -5.35 -4.44 -13.44
CA PHE A 142 -5.97 -3.60 -14.45
C PHE A 142 -5.02 -3.23 -15.59
N LEU A 143 -3.74 -3.07 -15.34
CA LEU A 143 -2.73 -2.94 -16.41
C LEU A 143 -2.69 -4.19 -17.30
N LEU A 144 -2.69 -5.39 -16.72
CA LEU A 144 -2.73 -6.65 -17.44
C LEU A 144 -4.04 -6.82 -18.24
N LEU A 145 -5.17 -6.45 -17.64
CA LEU A 145 -6.47 -6.46 -18.31
C LEU A 145 -6.51 -5.46 -19.47
N TYR A 146 -5.94 -4.28 -19.32
CA TYR A 146 -5.82 -3.31 -20.41
C TYR A 146 -4.97 -3.88 -21.56
N ILE A 147 -3.81 -4.46 -21.25
CA ILE A 147 -2.95 -5.08 -22.27
C ILE A 147 -3.70 -6.18 -23.04
N ARG A 148 -4.54 -6.97 -22.36
CA ARG A 148 -5.27 -8.08 -23.00
C ARG A 148 -6.54 -7.64 -23.72
N ARG A 149 -7.35 -6.76 -23.10
CA ARG A 149 -8.71 -6.46 -23.55
C ARG A 149 -8.86 -5.10 -24.23
N LYS A 150 -7.85 -4.23 -24.14
CA LYS A 150 -7.82 -2.88 -24.75
C LYS A 150 -9.01 -1.98 -24.41
N LYS A 151 -9.58 -2.14 -23.22
CA LYS A 151 -10.68 -1.28 -22.72
C LYS A 151 -10.11 -0.16 -21.89
N ASP A 152 -10.41 1.09 -22.27
CA ASP A 152 -9.89 2.31 -21.62
C ASP A 152 -10.22 2.39 -20.14
N ALA A 153 -11.38 1.85 -19.72
CA ALA A 153 -11.75 1.79 -18.30
C ALA A 153 -10.72 1.08 -17.44
N TYR A 154 -10.05 0.04 -17.96
CA TYR A 154 -9.00 -0.64 -17.19
C TYR A 154 -7.76 0.24 -17.00
N LEU A 155 -7.42 1.08 -17.98
CA LEU A 155 -6.31 2.01 -17.82
C LEU A 155 -6.62 3.09 -16.77
N VAL A 156 -7.85 3.62 -16.78
CA VAL A 156 -8.31 4.58 -15.77
C VAL A 156 -8.25 3.97 -14.37
N LEU A 157 -8.82 2.79 -14.18
CA LEU A 157 -8.79 2.09 -12.90
C LEU A 157 -7.37 1.75 -12.43
N ALA A 158 -6.45 1.47 -13.37
CA ALA A 158 -5.04 1.26 -13.04
C ALA A 158 -4.38 2.57 -12.55
N VAL A 159 -4.70 3.71 -13.16
CA VAL A 159 -4.21 5.02 -12.74
C VAL A 159 -4.78 5.39 -11.36
N ASP A 160 -6.09 5.17 -11.15
CA ASP A 160 -6.73 5.40 -9.85
C ASP A 160 -6.07 4.57 -8.75
N ALA A 161 -5.84 3.27 -9.00
CA ALA A 161 -5.16 2.40 -8.06
C ALA A 161 -3.70 2.84 -7.81
N TYR A 162 -2.98 3.29 -8.85
CA TYR A 162 -1.64 3.85 -8.72
C TYR A 162 -1.62 5.09 -7.81
N LEU A 163 -2.48 6.07 -8.08
CA LEU A 163 -2.58 7.27 -7.26
C LEU A 163 -2.95 6.92 -5.81
N MET A 164 -3.83 5.94 -5.62
CA MET A 164 -4.19 5.47 -4.30
C MET A 164 -2.99 4.89 -3.54
N THR A 165 -2.09 4.14 -4.19
CA THR A 165 -0.88 3.65 -3.51
C THR A 165 -0.01 4.77 -2.98
N LEU A 166 0.06 5.91 -3.68
CA LEU A 166 0.88 7.06 -3.29
C LEU A 166 0.29 7.82 -2.09
N VAL A 167 -1.03 7.87 -1.97
CA VAL A 167 -1.68 8.51 -0.81
C VAL A 167 -1.73 7.61 0.42
N LEU A 168 -1.52 6.31 0.25
CA LEU A 168 -1.44 5.36 1.35
C LEU A 168 -0.03 5.32 1.96
N LYS A 169 0.99 5.13 1.14
CA LYS A 169 2.37 4.96 1.63
C LYS A 169 3.39 5.54 0.64
N PRO A 170 4.21 6.53 1.03
CA PRO A 170 5.19 7.14 0.12
C PRO A 170 6.19 6.13 -0.47
N THR A 171 6.60 5.11 0.31
CA THR A 171 7.52 4.07 -0.15
C THR A 171 6.93 3.19 -1.27
N ALA A 172 5.61 3.15 -1.40
CA ALA A 172 4.94 2.45 -2.51
C ALA A 172 5.31 3.03 -3.88
N LEU A 173 5.75 4.31 -3.94
CA LEU A 173 6.17 4.97 -5.16
C LEU A 173 7.18 4.12 -5.95
N VAL A 174 8.16 3.53 -5.28
CA VAL A 174 9.23 2.77 -5.94
C VAL A 174 8.66 1.59 -6.73
N PHE A 175 7.93 0.70 -6.05
CA PHE A 175 7.35 -0.48 -6.70
C PHE A 175 6.25 -0.10 -7.70
N SER A 176 5.32 0.76 -7.29
CA SER A 176 4.17 1.12 -8.13
C SER A 176 4.61 1.83 -9.41
N THR A 177 5.60 2.73 -9.32
CA THR A 177 6.15 3.42 -10.50
C THR A 177 6.97 2.48 -11.38
N ALA A 178 7.75 1.58 -10.80
CA ALA A 178 8.49 0.58 -11.57
C ALA A 178 7.54 -0.35 -12.36
N ALA A 179 6.49 -0.87 -11.70
CA ALA A 179 5.51 -1.73 -12.32
C ALA A 179 4.69 -0.99 -13.39
N ALA A 180 4.18 0.21 -13.07
CA ALA A 180 3.42 1.02 -14.02
C ALA A 180 4.28 1.49 -15.20
N GLY A 181 5.54 1.89 -14.94
CA GLY A 181 6.50 2.29 -15.95
C GLY A 181 6.86 1.16 -16.91
N THR A 182 7.10 -0.04 -16.38
CA THR A 182 7.36 -1.24 -17.21
C THR A 182 6.17 -1.58 -18.11
N ALA A 183 4.95 -1.58 -17.54
CA ALA A 183 3.74 -1.84 -18.31
C ALA A 183 3.48 -0.73 -19.33
N GLY A 184 3.68 0.54 -18.95
CA GLY A 184 3.57 1.70 -19.85
C GLY A 184 4.55 1.63 -21.01
N LEU A 185 5.81 1.31 -20.75
CA LEU A 185 6.83 1.11 -21.76
C LEU A 185 6.45 -0.02 -22.72
N TYR A 186 5.97 -1.15 -22.20
CA TYR A 186 5.48 -2.25 -23.02
C TYR A 186 4.32 -1.80 -23.93
N ILE A 187 3.33 -1.08 -23.39
CA ILE A 187 2.18 -0.57 -24.14
C ILE A 187 2.63 0.39 -25.26
N LEU A 188 3.60 1.26 -24.97
CA LEU A 188 4.15 2.22 -25.95
C LEU A 188 4.94 1.51 -27.06
N LEU A 189 5.87 0.62 -26.69
CA LEU A 189 6.70 -0.12 -27.66
C LEU A 189 5.88 -1.01 -28.57
N THR A 190 4.81 -1.61 -28.05
CA THR A 190 3.90 -2.46 -28.83
C THR A 190 2.81 -1.66 -29.57
N LYS A 191 2.85 -0.32 -29.50
CA LYS A 191 1.86 0.59 -30.11
C LYS A 191 0.41 0.22 -29.74
N GLN A 192 0.22 -0.24 -28.51
CA GLN A 192 -1.07 -0.67 -28.02
C GLN A 192 -1.88 0.43 -27.32
N LEU A 193 -1.31 1.61 -27.19
CA LEU A 193 -2.03 2.75 -26.61
C LEU A 193 -3.11 3.23 -27.58
N ARG A 194 -4.38 3.00 -27.20
CA ARG A 194 -5.56 3.44 -27.95
C ARG A 194 -6.56 4.14 -27.02
N PHE A 195 -6.01 4.95 -26.14
CA PHE A 195 -6.83 5.61 -25.12
C PHE A 195 -7.72 6.68 -25.77
N LYS A 196 -9.03 6.60 -25.48
CA LYS A 196 -10.01 7.63 -25.78
C LYS A 196 -10.65 8.09 -24.49
N PHE A 197 -10.52 9.37 -24.19
CA PHE A 197 -11.17 9.92 -23.01
C PHE A 197 -12.71 9.94 -23.22
N HIS A 198 -13.44 9.33 -22.31
CA HIS A 198 -14.89 9.37 -22.24
C HIS A 198 -15.32 10.14 -20.99
N GLY A 199 -16.43 10.87 -21.08
CA GLY A 199 -16.98 11.62 -19.95
C GLY A 199 -17.28 10.76 -18.72
N SER A 200 -17.49 9.44 -18.89
CA SER A 200 -17.63 8.48 -17.80
C SER A 200 -16.39 8.33 -16.91
N PHE A 201 -15.22 8.80 -17.36
CA PHE A 201 -13.99 8.79 -16.55
C PHE A 201 -13.85 10.04 -15.67
N LEU A 202 -14.71 11.04 -15.90
CA LEU A 202 -14.65 12.28 -15.14
C LEU A 202 -14.77 12.07 -13.61
N PRO A 203 -15.62 11.17 -13.06
CA PRO A 203 -15.64 10.91 -11.63
C PRO A 203 -14.30 10.45 -11.06
N SER A 204 -13.59 9.52 -11.72
CA SER A 204 -12.25 9.10 -11.30
C SER A 204 -11.27 10.26 -11.23
N CYS A 205 -11.25 11.10 -12.27
CA CYS A 205 -10.38 12.27 -12.29
C CYS A 205 -10.74 13.28 -11.19
N ILE A 206 -12.03 13.50 -10.92
CA ILE A 206 -12.49 14.44 -9.91
C ILE A 206 -12.16 13.97 -8.50
N TYR A 207 -12.22 12.68 -8.21
CA TYR A 207 -11.98 12.16 -6.86
C TYR A 207 -10.50 11.87 -6.60
N MET A 208 -9.82 11.16 -7.50
CA MET A 208 -8.48 10.66 -7.24
C MET A 208 -7.40 11.73 -7.36
N ILE A 209 -7.45 12.58 -8.37
CA ILE A 209 -6.42 13.60 -8.57
C ILE A 209 -6.42 14.65 -7.45
N PRO A 210 -7.56 15.27 -7.09
CA PRO A 210 -7.59 16.21 -5.98
C PRO A 210 -7.23 15.57 -4.64
N MET A 211 -7.68 14.34 -4.35
CA MET A 211 -7.31 13.64 -3.13
C MET A 211 -5.81 13.43 -3.03
N TRP A 212 -5.18 12.97 -4.12
CA TRP A 212 -3.73 12.82 -4.18
C TRP A 212 -3.00 14.16 -3.98
N LEU A 213 -3.42 15.20 -4.69
CA LEU A 213 -2.82 16.54 -4.58
C LEU A 213 -2.95 17.11 -3.15
N LEU A 214 -4.12 16.99 -2.52
CA LEU A 214 -4.35 17.49 -1.17
C LEU A 214 -3.43 16.82 -0.15
N ILE A 215 -3.29 15.50 -0.21
CA ILE A 215 -2.42 14.76 0.69
C ILE A 215 -0.95 15.08 0.43
N TRP A 216 -0.56 15.25 -0.83
CA TRP A 216 0.79 15.64 -1.20
C TRP A 216 1.11 17.07 -0.74
N CYS A 217 0.21 18.03 -0.98
CA CYS A 217 0.34 19.41 -0.50
C CYS A 217 0.45 19.46 1.02
N ARG A 218 -0.34 18.64 1.75
CA ARG A 218 -0.23 18.51 3.20
C ARG A 218 1.19 18.15 3.62
N THR A 219 1.74 17.09 3.06
CA THR A 219 3.08 16.63 3.38
C THR A 219 4.12 17.72 3.12
N TRP A 220 4.02 18.41 2.00
CA TRP A 220 4.91 19.51 1.66
C TRP A 220 4.77 20.71 2.61
N LEU A 221 3.55 21.10 2.95
CA LEU A 221 3.29 22.21 3.87
C LEU A 221 3.87 21.95 5.26
N HIS A 222 3.74 20.73 5.77
CA HIS A 222 4.25 20.38 7.09
C HIS A 222 5.76 20.19 7.12
N THR A 223 6.33 19.50 6.15
CA THR A 223 7.72 19.04 6.20
C THR A 223 8.70 19.84 5.36
N GLY A 224 8.20 20.60 4.39
CA GLY A 224 9.02 21.26 3.36
C GLY A 224 9.45 20.33 2.23
N LEU A 225 9.18 19.02 2.33
CA LEU A 225 9.51 18.04 1.29
C LEU A 225 8.24 17.53 0.60
N PRO A 226 8.27 17.36 -0.74
CA PRO A 226 7.12 16.86 -1.49
C PRO A 226 6.69 15.46 -1.05
N LEU A 227 7.64 14.58 -0.76
CA LEU A 227 7.41 13.22 -0.28
C LEU A 227 8.37 12.90 0.87
N THR A 228 7.85 12.46 1.99
CA THR A 228 8.60 11.97 3.14
C THR A 228 8.26 10.50 3.34
N SER A 229 9.18 9.68 3.72
CA SER A 229 10.63 9.81 3.89
C SER A 229 11.39 9.17 2.69
N VAL A 230 10.96 9.48 1.47
CA VAL A 230 11.47 8.86 0.24
C VAL A 230 12.24 9.91 -0.57
N PHE A 231 13.42 9.52 -1.05
CA PHE A 231 14.26 10.36 -1.89
C PHE A 231 14.70 11.70 -1.28
N ASN A 232 14.88 11.77 0.04
CA ASN A 232 15.23 13.01 0.74
C ASN A 232 16.49 13.68 0.16
N SER A 233 17.49 12.91 -0.26
CA SER A 233 18.72 13.43 -0.91
C SER A 233 18.42 14.06 -2.27
N ILE A 234 17.47 13.55 -3.03
CA ILE A 234 17.05 14.12 -4.31
C ILE A 234 16.34 15.44 -4.08
N TRP A 235 15.43 15.49 -3.11
CA TRP A 235 14.71 16.72 -2.77
C TRP A 235 15.67 17.80 -2.29
N ALA A 236 16.65 17.45 -1.46
CA ALA A 236 17.68 18.38 -1.01
C ALA A 236 18.52 18.92 -2.20
N ALA A 237 18.90 18.07 -3.16
CA ALA A 237 19.61 18.48 -4.37
C ALA A 237 18.77 19.40 -5.27
N LEU A 238 17.44 19.28 -5.22
CA LEU A 238 16.50 20.16 -5.93
C LEU A 238 16.18 21.47 -5.18
N GLY A 239 16.83 21.70 -4.02
CA GLY A 239 16.67 22.93 -3.24
C GLY A 239 15.53 22.91 -2.22
N PHE A 240 14.87 21.77 -2.01
CA PHE A 240 13.89 21.64 -0.95
C PHE A 240 14.58 21.52 0.41
N THR A 241 14.04 22.21 1.41
CA THR A 241 14.57 22.20 2.78
C THR A 241 13.55 21.66 3.75
N VAL A 242 14.03 20.87 4.70
CA VAL A 242 13.19 20.33 5.78
C VAL A 242 12.77 21.46 6.72
N ARG A 243 11.48 21.55 7.04
CA ARG A 243 10.95 22.54 7.98
C ARG A 243 11.05 22.05 9.43
N TYR A 244 11.40 22.95 10.32
CA TYR A 244 11.30 22.69 11.76
C TYR A 244 9.83 22.34 12.12
N PRO A 245 9.55 21.37 13.03
CA PRO A 245 10.52 20.68 13.91
C PRO A 245 11.12 19.39 13.32
N TYR A 246 10.80 19.04 12.09
CA TYR A 246 11.22 17.78 11.49
C TYR A 246 12.74 17.78 11.20
N ARG A 247 13.38 16.65 11.49
CA ARG A 247 14.77 16.39 11.14
C ARG A 247 14.81 15.02 10.49
N PHE A 248 15.11 14.99 9.19
CA PHE A 248 15.32 13.72 8.51
C PHE A 248 16.83 13.45 8.51
N GLU A 249 17.26 12.60 9.41
CA GLU A 249 18.61 12.07 9.36
C GLU A 249 18.76 11.31 8.02
N SER A 250 19.83 11.60 7.30
CA SER A 250 20.21 10.78 6.17
C SER A 250 20.47 9.37 6.71
N LEU A 251 19.60 8.42 6.37
CA LEU A 251 19.88 7.03 6.65
C LEU A 251 21.28 6.72 6.14
N PRO A 252 22.18 6.15 6.97
CA PRO A 252 23.51 5.80 6.52
C PRO A 252 23.34 4.97 5.25
N SER A 253 23.91 5.45 4.16
CA SER A 253 23.88 4.73 2.90
C SER A 253 24.75 3.50 3.03
N ASN A 254 24.17 2.40 3.52
CA ASN A 254 24.79 1.08 3.40
C ASN A 254 24.85 0.64 1.91
N GLY A 255 24.93 1.61 1.01
CA GLY A 255 24.79 1.47 -0.44
C GLY A 255 25.94 0.76 -1.15
N GLY A 256 26.92 0.27 -0.44
CA GLY A 256 28.09 -0.36 -1.10
C GLY A 256 27.93 -1.82 -1.50
N THR A 257 26.88 -2.54 -1.08
CA THR A 257 26.88 -4.01 -1.18
C THR A 257 25.68 -4.62 -1.90
N LEU A 258 24.72 -3.82 -2.35
CA LEU A 258 23.47 -4.35 -2.96
C LEU A 258 23.71 -5.11 -4.28
N ILE A 259 24.76 -4.77 -5.03
CA ILE A 259 25.06 -5.37 -6.36
C ILE A 259 26.04 -6.56 -6.24
N SER A 260 26.37 -7.01 -5.04
CA SER A 260 27.22 -8.18 -4.80
C SER A 260 26.40 -9.45 -4.55
N LEU A 261 27.01 -10.62 -4.79
CA LEU A 261 26.38 -11.90 -4.45
C LEU A 261 26.03 -12.00 -2.96
N ALA A 262 26.86 -11.42 -2.09
CA ALA A 262 26.60 -11.31 -0.65
C ALA A 262 25.40 -10.41 -0.35
N GLY A 263 25.27 -9.29 -1.06
CA GLY A 263 24.11 -8.39 -0.97
C GLY A 263 22.80 -9.07 -1.41
N LEU A 264 22.83 -9.82 -2.50
CA LEU A 264 21.68 -10.59 -2.96
C LEU A 264 21.26 -11.66 -1.93
N LYS A 265 22.23 -12.40 -1.38
CA LYS A 265 21.95 -13.37 -0.31
C LYS A 265 21.36 -12.72 0.94
N HIS A 266 21.82 -11.53 1.30
CA HIS A 266 21.28 -10.76 2.42
C HIS A 266 19.84 -10.31 2.17
N ILE A 267 19.53 -9.82 0.96
CA ILE A 267 18.16 -9.46 0.55
C ILE A 267 17.24 -10.67 0.63
N LEU A 268 17.63 -11.81 0.06
CA LEU A 268 16.84 -13.04 0.09
C LEU A 268 16.57 -13.52 1.52
N LYS A 269 17.59 -13.46 2.38
CA LYS A 269 17.43 -13.80 3.81
C LYS A 269 16.43 -12.86 4.50
N ARG A 270 16.48 -11.56 4.21
CA ARG A 270 15.51 -10.59 4.78
C ARG A 270 14.10 -10.83 4.27
N ILE A 271 13.93 -11.07 2.96
CA ILE A 271 12.61 -11.40 2.39
C ILE A 271 12.04 -12.66 3.07
N TYR A 272 12.86 -13.71 3.20
CA TYR A 272 12.45 -14.92 3.91
C TYR A 272 12.07 -14.63 5.37
N GLY A 273 12.88 -13.86 6.09
CA GLY A 273 12.58 -13.47 7.47
C GLY A 273 11.26 -12.73 7.61
N VAL A 274 11.02 -11.73 6.77
CA VAL A 274 9.77 -10.94 6.79
C VAL A 274 8.54 -11.80 6.47
N LEU A 275 8.65 -12.72 5.51
CA LEU A 275 7.48 -13.51 5.07
C LEU A 275 7.20 -14.72 5.97
N MET A 276 8.25 -15.44 6.37
CA MET A 276 8.12 -16.76 6.99
C MET A 276 8.38 -16.77 8.50
N ALA A 277 9.18 -15.85 8.99
CA ALA A 277 9.53 -15.74 10.40
C ALA A 277 9.53 -14.26 10.81
N PRO A 278 8.37 -13.56 10.74
CA PRO A 278 8.28 -12.19 11.21
C PRO A 278 8.55 -12.19 12.71
N VAL A 279 9.78 -11.91 13.07
CA VAL A 279 10.15 -11.57 14.45
C VAL A 279 9.50 -10.21 14.69
N GLY A 280 8.83 -10.06 15.83
CA GLY A 280 8.27 -8.75 16.19
C GLY A 280 9.34 -7.67 16.00
N GLU A 281 8.92 -6.51 15.54
CA GLU A 281 9.80 -5.36 15.39
C GLU A 281 10.35 -5.00 16.78
N ASP A 282 11.57 -5.43 17.07
CA ASP A 282 12.41 -4.93 18.17
C ASP A 282 13.09 -3.65 17.71
#